data_be00f529b2166e47ab15e03d3eb577a0
#
_entry.id   be00f529b2166e47ab15e03d3eb577a0
#
_cell.length_a   1.000
_cell.length_b   1.000
_cell.length_c   1.000
_cell.angle_alpha   90.00
_cell.angle_beta   90.00
_cell.angle_gamma   90.00
#
_symmetry.space_group_name_H-M   'P 1'
#
loop_
_entity.id
_entity.type
_entity.pdbx_description
1 polymer ?
#
loop_
_entity_poly.entity_id
_entity_poly.type
_entity_poly.pdbx_seq_one_letter_code
_entity_poly.pdbx_strand_id
1 'polypeptide(L)'
;MSSKFSTFICQNCGSETSQYFGRCVNCNEWNTIVEERKNPRSKTTNINKSKNSKLFHEIEIDTISRFTSGFKEFDRVLGGGIVPGSIVLLGGEPGIGKSTIVLQSAGKISLNEKVLYITAEESLEQVKIRWKRLNQKSLDLKIYAETNLSFILEAVSYTHLTLPTILLV
;
A
#
# COMPACT_ATOMS: atom_id res chain seq x y z
N MET A 1 21.18 24.69 -7.48
CA MET A 1 20.23 24.60 -8.61
C MET A 1 20.26 23.16 -9.09
N SER A 2 19.25 22.36 -8.71
CA SER A 2 19.16 20.94 -9.07
C SER A 2 18.35 20.83 -10.37
N SER A 3 18.99 20.40 -11.46
CA SER A 3 18.31 20.14 -12.73
C SER A 3 17.40 18.91 -12.59
N LYS A 4 16.09 19.12 -12.62
CA LYS A 4 15.12 18.05 -12.72
C LYS A 4 15.19 17.46 -14.12
N PHE A 5 15.71 16.25 -14.26
CA PHE A 5 15.66 15.51 -15.51
C PHE A 5 14.24 14.94 -15.69
N SER A 6 13.41 15.65 -16.46
CA SER A 6 12.14 15.10 -16.97
C SER A 6 12.43 14.39 -18.29
N THR A 7 11.85 13.21 -18.48
CA THR A 7 11.85 12.49 -19.75
C THR A 7 10.44 12.51 -20.32
N PHE A 8 10.31 12.71 -21.61
CA PHE A 8 9.03 12.74 -22.30
C PHE A 8 8.86 11.46 -23.12
N ILE A 9 7.76 10.74 -22.93
CA ILE A 9 7.50 9.46 -23.59
C ILE A 9 6.25 9.56 -24.45
N CYS A 10 6.35 9.07 -25.70
CA CYS A 10 5.20 8.95 -26.58
C CYS A 10 4.35 7.74 -26.20
N GLN A 11 3.07 7.95 -25.88
CA GLN A 11 2.14 6.88 -25.50
C GLN A 11 1.79 5.93 -26.65
N ASN A 12 1.98 6.34 -27.90
CA ASN A 12 1.66 5.52 -29.08
C ASN A 12 2.81 4.59 -29.49
N CYS A 13 4.05 5.07 -29.50
CA CYS A 13 5.19 4.30 -30.00
C CYS A 13 6.31 4.06 -28.97
N GLY A 14 6.19 4.59 -27.73
CA GLY A 14 7.15 4.39 -26.66
C GLY A 14 8.47 5.15 -26.84
N SER A 15 8.63 6.02 -27.85
CA SER A 15 9.87 6.76 -28.04
C SER A 15 10.10 7.79 -26.93
N GLU A 16 11.33 7.86 -26.40
CA GLU A 16 11.73 8.81 -25.34
C GLU A 16 12.42 10.03 -25.95
N THR A 17 12.09 11.21 -25.42
CA THR A 17 12.75 12.48 -25.80
C THR A 17 13.07 13.29 -24.55
N SER A 18 14.12 14.12 -24.61
CA SER A 18 14.55 15.00 -23.52
C SER A 18 13.77 16.31 -23.45
N GLN A 19 12.99 16.62 -24.48
CA GLN A 19 12.18 17.83 -24.58
C GLN A 19 10.76 17.50 -25.02
N TYR A 20 9.82 18.36 -24.63
CA TYR A 20 8.44 18.24 -25.08
C TYR A 20 8.29 18.71 -26.52
N PHE A 21 7.67 17.88 -27.34
CA PHE A 21 7.26 18.22 -28.69
C PHE A 21 5.75 17.96 -28.81
N GLY A 22 5.02 18.88 -29.41
CA GLY A 22 3.59 18.68 -29.65
C GLY A 22 3.27 17.52 -30.59
N ARG A 23 4.27 17.07 -31.38
CA ARG A 23 4.19 15.94 -32.31
C ARG A 23 5.34 14.98 -32.04
N CYS A 24 5.07 13.70 -32.03
CA CYS A 24 6.11 12.68 -31.86
C CYS A 24 7.02 12.64 -33.09
N VAL A 25 8.34 12.71 -32.87
CA VAL A 25 9.32 12.67 -33.97
C VAL A 25 9.47 11.29 -34.61
N ASN A 26 9.00 10.24 -33.96
CA ASN A 26 9.13 8.87 -34.44
C ASN A 26 7.85 8.38 -35.16
N CYS A 27 6.67 8.51 -34.54
CA CYS A 27 5.41 8.05 -35.15
C CYS A 27 4.57 9.16 -35.78
N ASN A 28 5.01 10.43 -35.68
CA ASN A 28 4.35 11.61 -36.21
C ASN A 28 2.94 11.90 -35.68
N GLU A 29 2.49 11.22 -34.61
CA GLU A 29 1.23 11.48 -33.95
C GLU A 29 1.25 12.74 -33.08
N TRP A 30 0.14 13.47 -33.05
CA TRP A 30 -0.01 14.68 -32.23
C TRP A 30 -0.52 14.37 -30.84
N ASN A 31 -0.12 15.19 -29.85
CA ASN A 31 -0.56 15.12 -28.45
C ASN A 31 -0.40 13.75 -27.75
N THR A 32 0.62 12.97 -28.18
CA THR A 32 0.91 11.64 -27.60
C THR A 32 2.09 11.66 -26.64
N ILE A 33 2.73 12.80 -26.44
CA ILE A 33 3.93 12.93 -25.60
C ILE A 33 3.53 13.38 -24.19
N VAL A 34 3.89 12.58 -23.19
CA VAL A 34 3.63 12.83 -21.78
C VAL A 34 4.92 12.94 -20.99
N GLU A 35 5.00 13.89 -20.07
CA GLU A 35 6.14 14.04 -19.16
C GLU A 35 6.15 12.92 -18.13
N GLU A 36 7.22 12.13 -18.10
CA GLU A 36 7.45 11.14 -17.06
C GLU A 36 8.59 11.60 -16.14
N ARG A 37 8.29 11.82 -14.89
CA ARG A 37 9.27 12.20 -13.88
C ARG A 37 10.01 10.96 -13.40
N LYS A 38 11.23 10.76 -13.85
CA LYS A 38 12.11 9.72 -13.27
C LYS A 38 12.46 10.11 -11.83
N ASN A 39 11.88 9.42 -10.87
CA ASN A 39 12.33 9.54 -9.48
C ASN A 39 13.77 9.04 -9.39
N PRO A 40 14.76 9.85 -8.96
CA PRO A 40 16.18 9.47 -8.97
C PRO A 40 16.54 8.39 -7.93
N ARG A 41 15.58 7.74 -7.30
CA ARG A 41 15.80 6.75 -6.24
C ARG A 41 15.39 5.32 -6.55
N SER A 42 14.98 4.97 -7.75
CA SER A 42 14.97 3.57 -8.12
C SER A 42 16.39 3.14 -8.51
N LYS A 43 17.27 2.93 -7.52
CA LYS A 43 18.36 1.97 -7.72
C LYS A 43 17.65 0.67 -8.09
N THR A 44 17.68 0.34 -9.36
CA THR A 44 17.41 -1.01 -9.84
C THR A 44 18.31 -1.95 -9.07
N THR A 45 17.82 -2.45 -7.93
CA THR A 45 18.33 -3.70 -7.41
C THR A 45 18.07 -4.70 -8.52
N ASN A 46 19.15 -5.20 -9.11
CA ASN A 46 19.12 -6.31 -10.06
C ASN A 46 18.32 -7.45 -9.46
N ILE A 47 17.02 -7.46 -9.70
CA ILE A 47 16.16 -8.62 -9.45
C ILE A 47 16.37 -9.53 -10.67
N ASN A 48 17.59 -10.04 -10.85
CA ASN A 48 17.84 -11.25 -11.60
C ASN A 48 17.40 -12.45 -10.76
N LYS A 49 16.14 -12.45 -10.28
CA LYS A 49 15.44 -13.68 -10.00
C LYS A 49 14.89 -14.14 -11.33
N SER A 50 15.62 -15.07 -11.96
CA SER A 50 15.08 -15.89 -13.03
C SER A 50 13.68 -16.33 -12.59
N LYS A 51 12.64 -15.81 -13.26
CA LYS A 51 11.28 -16.30 -13.08
C LYS A 51 11.20 -17.66 -13.77
N ASN A 52 11.87 -18.65 -13.20
CA ASN A 52 11.70 -20.02 -13.62
C ASN A 52 10.29 -20.43 -13.23
N SER A 53 9.44 -20.72 -14.20
CA SER A 53 8.18 -21.40 -13.96
C SER A 53 8.49 -22.71 -13.28
N LYS A 54 7.90 -22.96 -12.10
CA LYS A 54 7.97 -24.23 -11.39
C LYS A 54 6.72 -25.04 -11.70
N LEU A 55 6.85 -26.34 -11.77
CA LEU A 55 5.69 -27.22 -11.84
C LEU A 55 4.93 -27.15 -10.51
N PHE A 56 3.61 -27.25 -10.56
CA PHE A 56 2.76 -27.08 -9.37
C PHE A 56 3.13 -28.02 -8.23
N HIS A 57 3.52 -29.26 -8.53
CA HIS A 57 3.92 -30.24 -7.54
C HIS A 57 5.34 -30.02 -6.93
N GLU A 58 6.13 -29.13 -7.54
CA GLU A 58 7.45 -28.73 -7.02
C GLU A 58 7.36 -27.52 -6.05
N ILE A 59 6.15 -26.98 -5.86
CA ILE A 59 5.92 -25.86 -4.96
C ILE A 59 5.74 -26.43 -3.55
N GLU A 60 6.75 -26.29 -2.71
CA GLU A 60 6.60 -26.55 -1.29
C GLU A 60 5.67 -25.50 -0.67
N ILE A 61 4.61 -25.95 -0.02
CA ILE A 61 3.70 -25.07 0.72
C ILE A 61 4.18 -25.01 2.15
N ASP A 62 4.94 -23.97 2.47
CA ASP A 62 5.17 -23.63 3.86
C ASP A 62 3.84 -23.26 4.53
N THR A 63 3.64 -23.70 5.76
CA THR A 63 2.47 -23.30 6.54
C THR A 63 2.48 -21.80 6.73
N ILE A 64 1.64 -21.09 5.95
CA ILE A 64 1.53 -19.63 6.03
C ILE A 64 0.93 -19.28 7.39
N SER A 65 1.72 -18.67 8.27
CA SER A 65 1.21 -18.11 9.52
C SER A 65 0.21 -16.99 9.20
N ARG A 66 -0.95 -17.01 9.84
CA ARG A 66 -2.00 -16.00 9.67
C ARG A 66 -2.13 -15.17 10.93
N PHE A 67 -2.42 -13.88 10.75
CA PHE A 67 -2.72 -12.99 11.86
C PHE A 67 -4.21 -13.03 12.14
N THR A 68 -4.61 -13.18 13.41
CA THR A 68 -6.01 -13.03 13.79
C THR A 68 -6.41 -11.56 13.79
N SER A 69 -7.54 -11.23 13.21
CA SER A 69 -8.15 -9.90 13.28
C SER A 69 -8.74 -9.59 14.67
N GLY A 70 -8.84 -10.59 15.53
CA GLY A 70 -9.52 -10.53 16.82
C GLY A 70 -11.05 -10.75 16.73
N PHE A 71 -11.58 -11.03 15.54
CA PHE A 71 -12.99 -11.34 15.31
C PHE A 71 -13.12 -12.68 14.59
N LYS A 72 -13.70 -13.68 15.26
CA LYS A 72 -13.81 -15.05 14.72
C LYS A 72 -14.52 -15.11 13.37
N GLU A 73 -15.60 -14.35 13.19
CA GLU A 73 -16.36 -14.34 11.93
C GLU A 73 -15.58 -13.65 10.81
N PHE A 74 -14.83 -12.59 11.12
CA PHE A 74 -13.98 -11.93 10.14
C PHE A 74 -12.83 -12.85 9.73
N ASP A 75 -12.18 -13.50 10.69
CA ASP A 75 -11.11 -14.48 10.41
C ASP A 75 -11.67 -15.68 9.61
N ARG A 76 -12.91 -16.14 9.89
CA ARG A 76 -13.56 -17.20 9.12
C ARG A 76 -13.75 -16.84 7.66
N VAL A 77 -14.21 -15.62 7.38
CA VAL A 77 -14.36 -15.10 6.00
C VAL A 77 -13.01 -15.01 5.28
N LEU A 78 -11.95 -14.69 6.01
CA LEU A 78 -10.58 -14.63 5.47
C LEU A 78 -9.88 -16.00 5.39
N GLY A 79 -10.60 -17.09 5.65
CA GLY A 79 -10.04 -18.45 5.61
C GLY A 79 -9.09 -18.77 6.76
N GLY A 80 -9.36 -18.20 7.94
CA GLY A 80 -8.60 -18.45 9.18
C GLY A 80 -7.69 -17.30 9.63
N GLY A 81 -7.85 -16.12 9.05
CA GLY A 81 -7.10 -14.91 9.42
C GLY A 81 -6.39 -14.23 8.25
N ILE A 82 -5.74 -13.13 8.54
CA ILE A 82 -5.07 -12.28 7.53
C ILE A 82 -3.73 -12.91 7.15
N VAL A 83 -3.51 -13.10 5.86
CA VAL A 83 -2.25 -13.64 5.31
C VAL A 83 -1.24 -12.50 5.17
N PRO A 84 0.03 -12.65 5.61
CA PRO A 84 1.07 -11.67 5.37
C PRO A 84 1.20 -11.32 3.89
N GLY A 85 1.28 -10.02 3.57
CA GLY A 85 1.38 -9.54 2.20
C GLY A 85 0.09 -9.58 1.38
N SER A 86 -1.04 -10.02 1.96
CA SER A 86 -2.34 -9.95 1.30
C SER A 86 -2.94 -8.55 1.38
N ILE A 87 -3.82 -8.24 0.41
CA ILE A 87 -4.65 -7.04 0.41
C ILE A 87 -6.08 -7.46 0.66
N VAL A 88 -6.71 -6.87 1.69
CA VAL A 88 -8.11 -7.10 2.03
C VAL A 88 -8.91 -5.82 1.80
N LEU A 89 -9.90 -5.87 0.92
CA LEU A 89 -10.83 -4.76 0.69
C LEU A 89 -12.12 -4.99 1.47
N LEU A 90 -12.42 -4.06 2.38
CA LEU A 90 -13.66 -4.07 3.17
C LEU A 90 -14.65 -3.05 2.59
N GLY A 91 -15.61 -3.53 1.79
CA GLY A 91 -16.67 -2.71 1.19
C GLY A 91 -17.95 -2.70 2.04
N GLY A 92 -18.79 -1.69 1.83
CA GLY A 92 -20.11 -1.58 2.46
C GLY A 92 -20.63 -0.15 2.48
N GLU A 93 -21.89 0.03 2.87
CA GLU A 93 -22.54 1.34 2.96
C GLU A 93 -21.88 2.26 3.99
N PRO A 94 -21.97 3.60 3.82
CA PRO A 94 -21.54 4.55 4.84
C PRO A 94 -22.23 4.28 6.17
N GLY A 95 -21.48 4.42 7.29
CA GLY A 95 -22.05 4.26 8.63
C GLY A 95 -22.19 2.83 9.15
N ILE A 96 -22.01 1.78 8.31
CA ILE A 96 -22.18 0.38 8.74
C ILE A 96 -21.13 -0.11 9.75
N GLY A 97 -20.09 0.67 9.99
CA GLY A 97 -19.05 0.34 10.99
C GLY A 97 -17.72 -0.17 10.43
N LYS A 98 -17.46 -0.01 9.12
CA LYS A 98 -16.18 -0.41 8.49
C LYS A 98 -14.96 0.10 9.25
N SER A 99 -14.85 1.42 9.43
CA SER A 99 -13.73 2.04 10.15
C SER A 99 -13.63 1.60 11.60
N THR A 100 -14.76 1.22 12.21
CA THR A 100 -14.79 0.70 13.58
C THR A 100 -14.17 -0.68 13.68
N ILE A 101 -14.58 -1.61 12.80
CA ILE A 101 -14.02 -2.97 12.80
C ILE A 101 -12.54 -2.97 12.42
N VAL A 102 -12.15 -2.13 11.45
CA VAL A 102 -10.73 -1.97 11.05
C VAL A 102 -9.90 -1.44 12.20
N LEU A 103 -10.37 -0.41 12.92
CA LEU A 103 -9.65 0.16 14.07
C LEU A 103 -9.53 -0.84 15.24
N GLN A 104 -10.59 -1.63 15.50
CA GLN A 104 -10.56 -2.67 16.53
C GLN A 104 -9.61 -3.82 16.14
N SER A 105 -9.62 -4.24 14.87
CA SER A 105 -8.68 -5.26 14.38
C SER A 105 -7.23 -4.76 14.47
N ALA A 106 -6.98 -3.51 14.07
CA ALA A 106 -5.67 -2.88 14.22
C ALA A 106 -5.19 -2.92 15.68
N GLY A 107 -6.07 -2.63 16.62
CA GLY A 107 -5.76 -2.73 18.05
C GLY A 107 -5.45 -4.14 18.53
N LYS A 108 -6.17 -5.13 18.04
CA LYS A 108 -5.90 -6.54 18.39
C LYS A 108 -4.58 -7.04 17.82
N ILE A 109 -4.32 -6.73 16.55
CA ILE A 109 -3.08 -7.13 15.88
C ILE A 109 -1.88 -6.42 16.52
N SER A 110 -2.01 -5.15 16.92
CA SER A 110 -0.94 -4.36 17.53
C SER A 110 -0.45 -4.84 18.90
N LEU A 111 -1.12 -5.82 19.49
CA LEU A 111 -0.63 -6.46 20.72
C LEU A 111 0.60 -7.34 20.46
N ASN A 112 0.75 -7.88 19.25
CA ASN A 112 1.82 -8.81 18.89
C ASN A 112 2.65 -8.32 17.69
N GLU A 113 2.10 -7.40 16.88
CA GLU A 113 2.68 -6.96 15.62
C GLU A 113 2.70 -5.43 15.52
N LYS A 114 3.63 -4.89 14.75
CA LYS A 114 3.65 -3.47 14.42
C LYS A 114 2.55 -3.14 13.43
N VAL A 115 1.68 -2.20 13.77
CA VAL A 115 0.55 -1.80 12.92
C VAL A 115 0.61 -0.31 12.63
N LEU A 116 0.40 0.05 11.38
CA LEU A 116 0.18 1.42 10.94
C LEU A 116 -1.28 1.57 10.48
N TYR A 117 -2.04 2.40 11.19
CA TYR A 117 -3.39 2.79 10.81
C TYR A 117 -3.34 4.12 10.07
N ILE A 118 -3.81 4.15 8.84
CA ILE A 118 -3.83 5.36 8.01
C ILE A 118 -5.28 5.79 7.82
N THR A 119 -5.55 7.08 8.03
CA THR A 119 -6.85 7.68 7.81
C THR A 119 -6.75 8.84 6.83
N ALA A 120 -7.60 8.86 5.81
CA ALA A 120 -7.70 9.92 4.82
C ALA A 120 -8.88 10.88 5.08
N GLU A 121 -9.89 10.43 5.81
CA GLU A 121 -11.14 11.19 6.03
C GLU A 121 -11.27 11.75 7.45
N GLU A 122 -10.63 11.13 8.44
CA GLU A 122 -10.77 11.51 9.85
C GLU A 122 -9.47 12.09 10.41
N SER A 123 -9.61 13.08 11.31
CA SER A 123 -8.46 13.61 12.04
C SER A 123 -7.98 12.64 13.11
N LEU A 124 -6.72 12.82 13.56
CA LEU A 124 -6.13 11.99 14.63
C LEU A 124 -6.95 12.05 15.92
N GLU A 125 -7.53 13.24 16.24
CA GLU A 125 -8.38 13.44 17.41
C GLU A 125 -9.67 12.64 17.32
N GLN A 126 -10.32 12.59 16.17
CA GLN A 126 -11.55 11.82 15.93
C GLN A 126 -11.29 10.31 16.08
N VAL A 127 -10.20 9.83 15.47
CA VAL A 127 -9.77 8.42 15.64
C VAL A 127 -9.47 8.13 17.11
N LYS A 128 -8.80 9.04 17.84
CA LYS A 128 -8.49 8.87 19.27
C LYS A 128 -9.75 8.84 20.16
N ILE A 129 -10.74 9.68 19.86
CA ILE A 129 -12.03 9.68 20.57
C ILE A 129 -12.73 8.33 20.37
N ARG A 130 -12.77 7.85 19.12
CA ARG A 130 -13.33 6.53 18.79
C ARG A 130 -12.59 5.42 19.51
N TRP A 131 -11.25 5.45 19.50
CA TRP A 131 -10.40 4.50 20.21
C TRP A 131 -10.75 4.38 21.69
N LYS A 132 -10.87 5.52 22.37
CA LYS A 132 -11.24 5.56 23.78
C LYS A 132 -12.63 4.95 24.03
N ARG A 133 -13.62 5.26 23.17
CA ARG A 133 -14.97 4.71 23.25
C ARG A 133 -14.99 3.19 23.07
N LEU A 134 -14.11 2.64 22.25
CA LEU A 134 -13.99 1.20 22.00
C LEU A 134 -13.21 0.47 23.11
N ASN A 135 -12.70 1.19 24.12
CA ASN A 135 -11.93 0.66 25.24
C ASN A 135 -10.80 -0.30 24.80
N GLN A 136 -10.12 0.06 23.71
CA GLN A 136 -9.05 -0.74 23.16
C GLN A 136 -7.72 -0.47 23.86
N LYS A 137 -6.91 -1.53 24.02
CA LYS A 137 -5.52 -1.44 24.46
C LYS A 137 -4.61 -1.70 23.27
N SER A 138 -3.52 -0.97 23.18
CA SER A 138 -2.53 -1.14 22.13
C SER A 138 -1.16 -0.83 22.69
N LEU A 139 -0.16 -1.54 22.21
CA LEU A 139 1.24 -1.28 22.54
C LEU A 139 1.95 -0.60 21.37
N ASP A 140 1.73 -1.05 20.13
CA ASP A 140 2.50 -0.67 18.95
C ASP A 140 1.63 -0.22 17.75
N LEU A 141 0.47 0.44 18.03
CA LEU A 141 -0.37 1.02 17.00
C LEU A 141 0.09 2.44 16.66
N LYS A 142 0.59 2.65 15.46
CA LYS A 142 0.87 3.98 14.91
C LYS A 142 -0.30 4.45 14.08
N ILE A 143 -0.64 5.75 14.18
CA ILE A 143 -1.74 6.36 13.42
C ILE A 143 -1.17 7.50 12.58
N TYR A 144 -1.55 7.56 11.30
CA TYR A 144 -1.12 8.58 10.37
C TYR A 144 -2.32 9.13 9.59
N ALA A 145 -2.55 10.45 9.67
CA ALA A 145 -3.59 11.13 8.91
C ALA A 145 -2.95 11.73 7.66
N GLU A 146 -3.17 11.13 6.49
CA GLU A 146 -2.59 11.56 5.22
C GLU A 146 -3.41 11.02 4.05
N THR A 147 -3.58 11.85 3.02
CA THR A 147 -4.29 11.50 1.77
C THR A 147 -3.33 11.25 0.60
N ASN A 148 -2.10 11.76 0.69
CA ASN A 148 -1.11 11.62 -0.37
C ASN A 148 -0.36 10.30 -0.26
N LEU A 149 -0.57 9.43 -1.24
CA LEU A 149 0.05 8.11 -1.29
C LEU A 149 1.59 8.15 -1.24
N SER A 150 2.22 9.16 -1.85
CA SER A 150 3.68 9.28 -1.84
C SER A 150 4.22 9.50 -0.43
N PHE A 151 3.56 10.33 0.39
CA PHE A 151 3.93 10.54 1.78
C PHE A 151 3.64 9.32 2.65
N ILE A 152 2.55 8.60 2.37
CA ILE A 152 2.23 7.34 3.04
C ILE A 152 3.33 6.31 2.79
N LEU A 153 3.75 6.11 1.54
CA LEU A 153 4.82 5.17 1.18
C LEU A 153 6.18 5.57 1.78
N GLU A 154 6.45 6.86 1.85
CA GLU A 154 7.65 7.37 2.52
C GLU A 154 7.62 7.06 4.02
N ALA A 155 6.51 7.36 4.71
CA ALA A 155 6.33 7.06 6.13
C ALA A 155 6.50 5.56 6.43
N VAL A 156 5.96 4.69 5.58
CA VAL A 156 6.11 3.24 5.68
C VAL A 156 7.57 2.80 5.56
N SER A 157 8.32 3.35 4.61
CA SER A 157 9.73 3.01 4.41
C SER A 157 10.64 3.46 5.56
N TYR A 158 10.35 4.60 6.21
CA TYR A 158 11.09 5.09 7.37
C TYR A 158 10.79 4.32 8.66
N THR A 159 9.62 3.72 8.78
CA THR A 159 9.23 3.03 10.02
C THR A 159 9.81 1.62 10.14
N HIS A 160 10.67 1.16 9.19
CA HIS A 160 11.17 -0.23 9.12
C HIS A 160 10.05 -1.27 9.31
N LEU A 161 8.85 -0.91 8.88
CA LEU A 161 7.75 -1.83 8.77
C LEU A 161 8.06 -2.73 7.57
N THR A 162 8.70 -3.88 7.83
CA THR A 162 8.50 -5.03 6.96
C THR A 162 7.01 -5.34 7.11
N LEU A 163 6.23 -4.84 6.14
CA LEU A 163 4.78 -4.74 6.22
C LEU A 163 4.12 -6.09 6.40
N PRO A 164 3.61 -6.46 7.57
CA PRO A 164 2.61 -7.50 7.61
C PRO A 164 1.24 -6.96 7.20
N THR A 165 0.89 -5.70 7.52
CA THR A 165 -0.47 -5.21 7.25
C THR A 165 -0.55 -3.68 7.26
N ILE A 166 -0.92 -3.08 6.11
CA ILE A 166 -1.40 -1.69 6.03
C ILE A 166 -2.93 -1.74 5.99
N LEU A 167 -3.58 -1.05 6.93
CA LEU A 167 -5.02 -0.84 6.93
C LEU A 167 -5.28 0.60 6.49
N LEU A 168 -5.85 0.77 5.29
CA LEU A 168 -6.32 2.05 4.74
C LEU A 168 -7.83 2.14 4.95
N VAL A 169 -8.29 3.25 5.50
CA VAL A 169 -9.71 3.58 5.68
C VAL A 169 -9.98 4.97 5.11
#